data_1aa733bd461268646e8f5f17978c1041
#
_entry.id   1aa733bd461268646e8f5f17978c1041
#
_cell.length_a   1.000
_cell.length_b   1.000
_cell.length_c   1.000
_cell.angle_alpha   90.00
_cell.angle_beta   90.00
_cell.angle_gamma   90.00
#
_symmetry.space_group_name_H-M   'P 1'
#
loop_
_entity.id
_entity.type
_entity.pdbx_description
1 polymer ?
#
loop_
_entity_poly.entity_id
_entity_poly.type
_entity_poly.pdbx_seq_one_letter_code
_entity_poly.pdbx_strand_id
1 'polypeptide(L)'
;MELRDAVLRRRMVRRFDPSVPVEMEVVRDLVALAVRAPSAGFSQGWDFVALLNPQDRAAFWAAADDGGPADAWLRGVSAAPALVLCLSDAGAYLDRYAQADKGWVDRSPDRWPIPYWDTDTAMAAMIILLGAQDAGLGALFFGIPAQRHDAVREAHGIPEDRRLVGVIALGTPAARAAHTGGSPRTRPRRPLEDVLHAGRFGGWSGASA
;
A
#
# COMPACT_ATOMS: atom_id res chain seq x y z
N MET A 1 20.34 2.53 -2.94
CA MET A 1 19.97 3.53 -4.02
C MET A 1 19.71 4.87 -3.38
N GLU A 2 19.99 5.99 -4.07
CA GLU A 2 19.57 7.30 -3.56
C GLU A 2 18.05 7.42 -3.56
N LEU A 3 17.47 8.06 -2.53
CA LEU A 3 16.02 8.21 -2.38
C LEU A 3 15.35 8.81 -3.63
N ARG A 4 15.98 9.84 -4.22
CA ARG A 4 15.49 10.48 -5.45
C ARG A 4 15.37 9.48 -6.60
N ASP A 5 16.36 8.61 -6.75
CA ASP A 5 16.36 7.58 -7.77
C ASP A 5 15.26 6.54 -7.54
N ALA A 6 15.07 6.09 -6.29
CA ALA A 6 14.01 5.17 -5.94
C ALA A 6 12.63 5.74 -6.31
N VAL A 7 12.37 7.00 -5.96
CA VAL A 7 11.11 7.70 -6.30
C VAL A 7 10.91 7.83 -7.80
N LEU A 8 11.95 8.24 -8.55
CA LEU A 8 11.85 8.47 -9.99
C LEU A 8 11.74 7.18 -10.80
N ARG A 9 12.42 6.10 -10.36
CA ARG A 9 12.45 4.81 -11.07
C ARG A 9 11.30 3.89 -10.71
N ARG A 10 10.73 4.00 -9.49
CA ARG A 10 9.61 3.15 -9.06
C ARG A 10 8.48 3.15 -10.09
N ARG A 11 8.04 1.95 -10.44
CA ARG A 11 6.87 1.70 -11.31
C ARG A 11 5.91 0.75 -10.62
N MET A 12 4.63 0.83 -10.94
CA MET A 12 3.64 -0.18 -10.55
C MET A 12 3.76 -1.37 -11.50
N VAL A 13 4.43 -2.43 -11.04
CA VAL A 13 4.64 -3.67 -11.80
C VAL A 13 3.38 -4.52 -11.72
N ARG A 14 2.87 -4.96 -12.87
CA ARG A 14 1.61 -5.74 -13.01
C ARG A 14 1.82 -7.11 -13.63
N ARG A 15 3.05 -7.51 -13.84
CA ARG A 15 3.43 -8.84 -14.34
C ARG A 15 4.70 -9.28 -13.66
N PHE A 16 4.60 -10.38 -12.96
CA PHE A 16 5.70 -10.93 -12.18
C PHE A 16 6.17 -12.26 -12.76
N ASP A 17 7.42 -12.59 -12.51
CA ASP A 17 8.00 -13.91 -12.78
C ASP A 17 7.73 -14.81 -11.56
N PRO A 18 6.84 -15.82 -11.67
CA PRO A 18 6.51 -16.69 -10.55
C PRO A 18 7.64 -17.70 -10.23
N SER A 19 8.65 -17.84 -11.09
CA SER A 19 9.76 -18.78 -10.89
C SER A 19 10.82 -18.24 -9.91
N VAL A 20 10.83 -16.94 -9.65
CA VAL A 20 11.77 -16.28 -8.73
C VAL A 20 11.07 -16.00 -7.40
N PRO A 21 11.34 -16.77 -6.34
CA PRO A 21 10.70 -16.57 -5.05
C PRO A 21 11.11 -15.22 -4.41
N VAL A 22 10.29 -14.76 -3.48
CA VAL A 22 10.64 -13.69 -2.54
C VAL A 22 10.74 -14.32 -1.16
N GLU A 23 11.92 -14.18 -0.54
CA GLU A 23 12.17 -14.74 0.79
C GLU A 23 11.50 -13.89 1.89
N MET A 24 11.09 -14.53 2.99
CA MET A 24 10.46 -13.85 4.13
C MET A 24 11.37 -12.75 4.70
N GLU A 25 12.70 -12.96 4.69
CA GLU A 25 13.66 -11.98 5.19
C GLU A 25 13.58 -10.66 4.41
N VAL A 26 13.42 -10.73 3.10
CA VAL A 26 13.24 -9.53 2.28
C VAL A 26 11.97 -8.78 2.67
N VAL A 27 10.86 -9.50 2.91
CA VAL A 27 9.60 -8.87 3.36
C VAL A 27 9.76 -8.27 4.75
N ARG A 28 10.47 -8.94 5.67
CA ARG A 28 10.77 -8.43 7.01
C ARG A 28 11.56 -7.13 6.96
N ASP A 29 12.60 -7.07 6.12
CA ASP A 29 13.41 -5.86 5.93
C ASP A 29 12.55 -4.69 5.39
N LEU A 30 11.69 -4.96 4.41
CA LEU A 30 10.78 -3.95 3.88
C LEU A 30 9.78 -3.44 4.92
N VAL A 31 9.21 -4.34 5.73
CA VAL A 31 8.29 -3.97 6.82
C VAL A 31 9.04 -3.24 7.94
N ALA A 32 10.28 -3.64 8.26
CA ALA A 32 11.12 -2.93 9.23
C ALA A 32 11.39 -1.46 8.83
N LEU A 33 11.50 -1.19 7.54
CA LEU A 33 11.53 0.19 7.02
C LEU A 33 10.15 0.86 7.13
N ALA A 34 9.09 0.15 6.77
CA ALA A 34 7.72 0.68 6.74
C ALA A 34 7.25 1.18 8.12
N VAL A 35 7.57 0.46 9.19
CA VAL A 35 7.21 0.85 10.56
C VAL A 35 7.96 2.10 11.07
N ARG A 36 8.85 2.67 10.25
CA ARG A 36 9.45 3.99 10.48
C ARG A 36 8.61 5.15 9.96
N ALA A 37 7.47 4.84 9.30
CA ALA A 37 6.52 5.86 8.89
C ALA A 37 6.04 6.68 10.11
N PRO A 38 5.73 7.97 9.93
CA PRO A 38 5.10 8.73 11.00
C PRO A 38 3.69 8.22 11.25
N SER A 39 3.20 8.37 12.49
CA SER A 39 1.80 8.12 12.82
C SER A 39 1.29 9.17 13.80
N ALA A 40 0.02 9.56 13.64
CA ALA A 40 -0.60 10.56 14.50
C ALA A 40 -0.53 10.10 15.98
N GLY A 41 0.02 10.95 16.84
CA GLY A 41 0.23 10.62 18.25
C GLY A 41 1.19 9.46 18.53
N PHE A 42 1.94 9.01 17.51
CA PHE A 42 2.76 7.81 17.53
C PHE A 42 1.94 6.55 17.84
N SER A 43 0.71 6.50 17.30
CA SER A 43 -0.24 5.40 17.53
C SER A 43 0.17 4.08 16.89
N GLN A 44 0.88 4.13 15.74
CA GLN A 44 1.42 2.95 15.04
C GLN A 44 0.36 1.88 14.75
N GLY A 45 -0.86 2.31 14.41
CA GLY A 45 -1.99 1.43 14.17
C GLY A 45 -1.98 0.84 12.75
N TRP A 46 -0.98 0.05 12.46
CA TRP A 46 -0.84 -0.73 11.24
C TRP A 46 -0.44 -2.17 11.55
N ASP A 47 -0.94 -3.09 10.74
CA ASP A 47 -0.52 -4.48 10.71
C ASP A 47 -0.21 -4.90 9.25
N PHE A 48 0.67 -5.88 9.09
CA PHE A 48 1.04 -6.41 7.79
C PHE A 48 0.95 -7.93 7.80
N VAL A 49 0.16 -8.50 6.87
CA VAL A 49 0.09 -9.96 6.69
C VAL A 49 0.83 -10.32 5.41
N ALA A 50 1.92 -11.06 5.53
CA ALA A 50 2.75 -11.51 4.42
C ALA A 50 2.32 -12.90 3.94
N LEU A 51 1.95 -13.02 2.67
CA LEU A 51 1.53 -14.26 2.02
C LEU A 51 2.59 -14.68 1.00
N LEU A 52 3.49 -15.57 1.40
CA LEU A 52 4.57 -16.10 0.55
C LEU A 52 4.27 -17.54 0.12
N ASN A 53 3.54 -18.28 0.95
CA ASN A 53 3.14 -19.63 0.63
C ASN A 53 2.14 -19.64 -0.56
N PRO A 54 2.29 -20.52 -1.56
CA PRO A 54 1.35 -20.62 -2.68
C PRO A 54 -0.10 -20.85 -2.26
N GLN A 55 -0.33 -21.63 -1.20
CA GLN A 55 -1.68 -21.92 -0.68
C GLN A 55 -2.33 -20.65 -0.11
N ASP A 56 -1.57 -19.84 0.66
CA ASP A 56 -2.08 -18.60 1.25
C ASP A 56 -2.43 -17.58 0.16
N ARG A 57 -1.56 -17.45 -0.86
CA ARG A 57 -1.86 -16.60 -2.01
C ARG A 57 -3.09 -17.07 -2.80
N ALA A 58 -3.23 -18.39 -2.98
CA ALA A 58 -4.40 -18.96 -3.64
C ALA A 58 -5.69 -18.69 -2.84
N ALA A 59 -5.65 -18.82 -1.51
CA ALA A 59 -6.76 -18.49 -0.62
C ALA A 59 -7.12 -17.00 -0.71
N PHE A 60 -6.12 -16.11 -0.75
CA PHE A 60 -6.34 -14.69 -0.95
C PHE A 60 -7.06 -14.40 -2.28
N TRP A 61 -6.56 -14.94 -3.39
CA TRP A 61 -7.17 -14.68 -4.70
C TRP A 61 -8.58 -15.25 -4.81
N ALA A 62 -8.85 -16.42 -4.22
CA ALA A 62 -10.18 -17.01 -4.18
C ALA A 62 -11.15 -16.15 -3.34
N ALA A 63 -10.69 -15.60 -2.20
CA ALA A 63 -11.49 -14.71 -1.35
C ALA A 63 -11.72 -13.34 -1.99
N ALA A 64 -10.75 -12.82 -2.74
CA ALA A 64 -10.82 -11.52 -3.41
C ALA A 64 -11.56 -11.55 -4.75
N ASP A 65 -11.88 -12.74 -5.28
CA ASP A 65 -12.57 -12.92 -6.56
C ASP A 65 -14.00 -12.37 -6.50
N ASP A 66 -14.36 -11.51 -7.44
CA ASP A 66 -15.70 -10.95 -7.61
C ASP A 66 -16.57 -11.71 -8.64
N GLY A 67 -16.05 -12.83 -9.16
CA GLY A 67 -16.73 -13.70 -10.14
C GLY A 67 -16.60 -13.23 -11.59
N GLY A 68 -15.80 -12.20 -11.85
CA GLY A 68 -15.50 -11.74 -13.20
C GLY A 68 -14.50 -12.66 -13.93
N PRO A 69 -14.45 -12.60 -15.28
CA PRO A 69 -13.44 -13.37 -16.02
C PRO A 69 -12.04 -12.87 -15.71
N ALA A 70 -11.09 -13.81 -15.48
CA ALA A 70 -9.69 -13.45 -15.28
C ALA A 70 -9.14 -12.68 -16.48
N ASP A 71 -8.88 -11.41 -16.29
CA ASP A 71 -8.30 -10.53 -17.30
C ASP A 71 -6.76 -10.59 -17.31
N ALA A 72 -6.14 -9.83 -18.19
CA ALA A 72 -4.69 -9.78 -18.31
C ALA A 72 -4.01 -9.14 -17.08
N TRP A 73 -4.73 -8.27 -16.35
CA TRP A 73 -4.25 -7.68 -15.11
C TRP A 73 -4.21 -8.72 -14.00
N LEU A 74 -5.31 -9.41 -13.75
CA LEU A 74 -5.42 -10.44 -12.71
C LEU A 74 -4.39 -11.56 -12.94
N ARG A 75 -4.29 -12.08 -14.17
CA ARG A 75 -3.27 -13.09 -14.50
C ARG A 75 -1.84 -12.64 -14.26
N GLY A 76 -1.56 -11.35 -14.49
CA GLY A 76 -0.23 -10.79 -14.28
C GLY A 76 0.11 -10.57 -12.81
N VAL A 77 -0.85 -10.07 -12.03
CA VAL A 77 -0.64 -9.74 -10.61
C VAL A 77 -0.69 -10.99 -9.74
N SER A 78 -1.55 -11.97 -10.06
CA SER A 78 -1.64 -13.23 -9.30
C SER A 78 -0.39 -14.11 -9.45
N ALA A 79 0.45 -13.85 -10.45
CA ALA A 79 1.77 -14.47 -10.59
C ALA A 79 2.82 -13.96 -9.59
N ALA A 80 2.52 -12.91 -8.81
CA ALA A 80 3.46 -12.40 -7.80
C ALA A 80 3.79 -13.46 -6.74
N PRO A 81 5.08 -13.70 -6.45
CA PRO A 81 5.50 -14.71 -5.47
C PRO A 81 5.23 -14.30 -4.02
N ALA A 82 4.96 -13.03 -3.75
CA ALA A 82 4.59 -12.56 -2.42
C ALA A 82 3.50 -11.48 -2.48
N LEU A 83 2.59 -11.51 -1.49
CA LEU A 83 1.63 -10.46 -1.23
C LEU A 83 1.82 -9.96 0.21
N VAL A 84 1.63 -8.66 0.44
CA VAL A 84 1.59 -8.06 1.77
C VAL A 84 0.28 -7.29 1.89
N LEU A 85 -0.60 -7.76 2.77
CA LEU A 85 -1.83 -7.08 3.11
C LEU A 85 -1.51 -5.96 4.10
N CYS A 86 -1.91 -4.74 3.80
CA CYS A 86 -1.71 -3.57 4.64
C CYS A 86 -3.01 -3.29 5.37
N LEU A 87 -3.00 -3.42 6.69
CA LEU A 87 -4.16 -3.28 7.55
C LEU A 87 -4.02 -2.06 8.44
N SER A 88 -5.11 -1.37 8.71
CA SER A 88 -5.15 -0.29 9.70
C SER A 88 -5.98 -0.67 10.92
N ASP A 89 -5.56 -0.15 12.09
CA ASP A 89 -6.21 -0.29 13.39
C ASP A 89 -6.66 1.07 13.92
N ALA A 90 -7.93 1.39 13.76
CA ALA A 90 -8.51 2.62 14.31
C ALA A 90 -8.46 2.63 15.85
N GLY A 91 -8.60 1.45 16.49
CA GLY A 91 -8.58 1.30 17.94
C GLY A 91 -7.30 1.83 18.57
N ALA A 92 -6.14 1.55 17.96
CA ALA A 92 -4.85 2.05 18.43
C ALA A 92 -4.80 3.59 18.53
N TYR A 93 -5.46 4.29 17.59
CA TYR A 93 -5.55 5.76 17.62
C TYR A 93 -6.53 6.26 18.69
N LEU A 94 -7.69 5.64 18.77
CA LEU A 94 -8.70 5.99 19.77
C LEU A 94 -8.16 5.77 21.19
N ASP A 95 -7.47 4.66 21.43
CA ASP A 95 -6.82 4.37 22.71
C ASP A 95 -5.69 5.34 23.03
N ARG A 96 -4.84 5.64 22.04
CA ARG A 96 -3.74 6.60 22.22
C ARG A 96 -4.25 8.01 22.57
N TYR A 97 -5.31 8.47 21.93
CA TYR A 97 -5.83 9.80 22.15
C TYR A 97 -6.74 9.89 23.38
N ALA A 98 -7.19 8.78 23.92
CA ALA A 98 -7.88 8.71 25.22
C ALA A 98 -6.90 8.81 26.42
N GLN A 99 -5.57 8.74 26.19
CA GLN A 99 -4.59 8.89 27.26
C GLN A 99 -4.55 10.32 27.81
N ALA A 100 -4.11 10.46 29.06
CA ALA A 100 -4.17 11.70 29.81
C ALA A 100 -3.47 12.88 29.13
N ASP A 101 -2.37 12.64 28.41
CA ASP A 101 -1.61 13.66 27.68
C ASP A 101 -2.32 14.17 26.41
N LYS A 102 -3.35 13.46 25.92
CA LYS A 102 -4.16 13.84 24.75
C LYS A 102 -5.54 14.40 25.15
N GLY A 103 -6.11 13.92 26.23
CA GLY A 103 -7.33 14.47 26.82
C GLY A 103 -8.64 14.15 26.09
N TRP A 104 -8.66 13.22 25.14
CA TRP A 104 -9.88 12.79 24.44
C TRP A 104 -10.51 11.60 25.17
N VAL A 105 -11.38 11.89 26.12
CA VAL A 105 -11.93 10.87 27.04
C VAL A 105 -12.95 9.93 26.41
N ASP A 106 -13.46 10.22 25.22
CA ASP A 106 -14.64 9.56 24.64
C ASP A 106 -14.32 8.53 23.54
N ARG A 107 -13.06 8.31 23.17
CA ARG A 107 -12.67 7.39 22.07
C ARG A 107 -13.53 7.53 20.81
N SER A 108 -14.11 8.72 20.54
CA SER A 108 -14.98 8.90 19.38
C SER A 108 -14.18 9.02 18.09
N PRO A 109 -14.48 8.21 17.05
CA PRO A 109 -13.90 8.37 15.72
C PRO A 109 -14.34 9.68 15.04
N ASP A 110 -15.45 10.30 15.46
CA ASP A 110 -16.01 11.52 14.86
C ASP A 110 -15.14 12.76 15.08
N ARG A 111 -14.20 12.68 16.02
CA ARG A 111 -13.20 13.74 16.24
C ARG A 111 -12.12 13.79 15.15
N TRP A 112 -12.03 12.77 14.35
CA TRP A 112 -11.02 12.68 13.31
C TRP A 112 -11.58 13.20 11.98
N PRO A 113 -11.04 14.30 11.42
CA PRO A 113 -11.54 14.87 10.17
C PRO A 113 -11.29 13.94 8.97
N ILE A 114 -10.31 13.07 9.08
CA ILE A 114 -9.99 11.99 8.15
C ILE A 114 -9.53 10.76 8.94
N PRO A 115 -9.62 9.54 8.40
CA PRO A 115 -9.13 8.33 9.06
C PRO A 115 -7.60 8.26 9.02
N TYR A 116 -6.92 8.88 10.01
CA TYR A 116 -5.44 8.89 10.05
C TYR A 116 -4.83 7.49 10.11
N TRP A 117 -5.50 6.52 10.69
CA TRP A 117 -5.08 5.11 10.67
C TRP A 117 -4.91 4.56 9.25
N ASP A 118 -5.79 4.95 8.30
CA ASP A 118 -5.66 4.55 6.90
C ASP A 118 -4.53 5.32 6.18
N THR A 119 -4.41 6.63 6.45
CA THR A 119 -3.36 7.47 5.83
C THR A 119 -1.98 7.08 6.28
N ASP A 120 -1.79 6.82 7.57
CA ASP A 120 -0.49 6.44 8.14
C ASP A 120 -0.09 5.04 7.65
N THR A 121 -1.03 4.09 7.57
CA THR A 121 -0.81 2.79 6.94
C THR A 121 -0.42 2.94 5.45
N ALA A 122 -1.06 3.86 4.72
CA ALA A 122 -0.70 4.13 3.32
C ALA A 122 0.70 4.75 3.18
N MET A 123 1.12 5.60 4.13
CA MET A 123 2.51 6.11 4.18
C MET A 123 3.51 4.98 4.43
N ALA A 124 3.21 4.05 5.34
CA ALA A 124 4.03 2.86 5.57
C ALA A 124 4.10 1.97 4.32
N ALA A 125 2.96 1.74 3.65
CA ALA A 125 2.91 0.99 2.39
C ALA A 125 3.76 1.64 1.29
N MET A 126 3.80 2.98 1.20
CA MET A 126 4.67 3.68 0.24
C MET A 126 6.15 3.44 0.51
N ILE A 127 6.56 3.32 1.79
CA ILE A 127 7.94 2.97 2.15
C ILE A 127 8.27 1.55 1.67
N ILE A 128 7.35 0.58 1.80
CA ILE A 128 7.55 -0.77 1.21
C ILE A 128 7.77 -0.68 -0.30
N LEU A 129 7.00 0.12 -1.02
CA LEU A 129 7.15 0.27 -2.47
C LEU A 129 8.51 0.86 -2.87
N LEU A 130 9.02 1.82 -2.10
CA LEU A 130 10.35 2.41 -2.32
C LEU A 130 11.46 1.44 -1.94
N GLY A 131 11.33 0.74 -0.82
CA GLY A 131 12.27 -0.29 -0.39
C GLY A 131 12.36 -1.45 -1.39
N ALA A 132 11.22 -1.88 -1.95
CA ALA A 132 11.19 -2.90 -3.00
C ALA A 132 11.97 -2.44 -4.24
N GLN A 133 11.82 -1.17 -4.66
CA GLN A 133 12.61 -0.59 -5.76
C GLN A 133 14.11 -0.58 -5.44
N ASP A 134 14.50 -0.25 -4.21
CA ASP A 134 15.90 -0.28 -3.75
C ASP A 134 16.47 -1.69 -3.74
N ALA A 135 15.66 -2.67 -3.34
CA ALA A 135 16.00 -4.10 -3.34
C ALA A 135 15.97 -4.75 -4.76
N GLY A 136 15.70 -3.98 -5.82
CA GLY A 136 15.62 -4.50 -7.19
C GLY A 136 14.35 -5.28 -7.50
N LEU A 137 13.34 -5.22 -6.64
CA LEU A 137 12.05 -5.88 -6.83
C LEU A 137 11.05 -4.97 -7.55
N GLY A 138 10.14 -5.60 -8.29
CA GLY A 138 8.90 -4.98 -8.74
C GLY A 138 7.87 -4.98 -7.62
N ALA A 139 7.06 -3.92 -7.56
CA ALA A 139 5.96 -3.82 -6.61
C ALA A 139 4.72 -3.19 -7.25
N LEU A 140 3.54 -3.59 -6.74
CA LEU A 140 2.25 -3.00 -7.07
C LEU A 140 1.43 -2.85 -5.79
N PHE A 141 0.92 -1.65 -5.52
CA PHE A 141 -0.13 -1.43 -4.53
C PHE A 141 -1.50 -1.44 -5.22
N PHE A 142 -2.45 -2.21 -4.72
CA PHE A 142 -3.79 -2.31 -5.28
C PHE A 142 -4.84 -2.54 -4.19
N GLY A 143 -6.09 -2.16 -4.49
CA GLY A 143 -7.24 -2.47 -3.65
C GLY A 143 -7.97 -3.71 -4.16
N ILE A 144 -8.82 -4.27 -3.30
CA ILE A 144 -9.81 -5.28 -3.66
C ILE A 144 -11.22 -4.69 -3.49
N PRO A 145 -12.24 -5.26 -4.15
CA PRO A 145 -13.61 -4.78 -3.99
C PRO A 145 -14.07 -4.81 -2.54
N ALA A 146 -14.72 -3.75 -2.08
CA ALA A 146 -15.12 -3.60 -0.67
C ALA A 146 -15.99 -4.77 -0.17
N GLN A 147 -16.86 -5.32 -1.02
CA GLN A 147 -17.70 -6.48 -0.72
C GLN A 147 -16.92 -7.77 -0.50
N ARG A 148 -15.63 -7.80 -0.82
CA ARG A 148 -14.74 -8.96 -0.64
C ARG A 148 -13.84 -8.85 0.60
N HIS A 149 -13.86 -7.71 1.31
CA HIS A 149 -13.01 -7.49 2.47
C HIS A 149 -13.26 -8.52 3.58
N ASP A 150 -14.53 -8.86 3.86
CA ASP A 150 -14.89 -9.84 4.89
C ASP A 150 -14.38 -11.23 4.54
N ALA A 151 -14.56 -11.67 3.30
CA ALA A 151 -14.05 -12.96 2.85
C ALA A 151 -12.52 -13.05 2.94
N VAL A 152 -11.80 -11.97 2.63
CA VAL A 152 -10.34 -11.93 2.77
C VAL A 152 -9.92 -11.93 4.25
N ARG A 153 -10.63 -11.22 5.12
CA ARG A 153 -10.37 -11.26 6.57
C ARG A 153 -10.55 -12.67 7.13
N GLU A 154 -11.66 -13.32 6.79
CA GLU A 154 -11.95 -14.70 7.22
C GLU A 154 -10.87 -15.68 6.72
N ALA A 155 -10.51 -15.61 5.43
CA ALA A 155 -9.51 -16.50 4.82
C ALA A 155 -8.12 -16.42 5.49
N HIS A 156 -7.79 -15.29 6.11
CA HIS A 156 -6.48 -15.05 6.71
C HIS A 156 -6.51 -14.79 8.22
N GLY A 157 -7.65 -15.03 8.88
CA GLY A 157 -7.80 -14.85 10.33
C GLY A 157 -7.60 -13.42 10.79
N ILE A 158 -7.90 -12.43 9.94
CA ILE A 158 -7.76 -11.00 10.24
C ILE A 158 -8.96 -10.55 11.09
N PRO A 159 -8.74 -9.93 12.26
CA PRO A 159 -9.82 -9.44 13.12
C PRO A 159 -10.75 -8.44 12.41
N GLU A 160 -12.03 -8.40 12.81
CA GLU A 160 -13.04 -7.51 12.22
C GLU A 160 -12.70 -6.01 12.38
N ASP A 161 -12.01 -5.66 13.44
CA ASP A 161 -11.57 -4.29 13.74
C ASP A 161 -10.36 -3.85 12.92
N ARG A 162 -9.78 -4.74 12.12
CA ARG A 162 -8.71 -4.41 11.16
C ARG A 162 -9.30 -4.11 9.79
N ARG A 163 -8.96 -2.95 9.27
CA ARG A 163 -9.41 -2.50 7.96
C ARG A 163 -8.34 -2.77 6.90
N LEU A 164 -8.73 -3.41 5.81
CA LEU A 164 -7.83 -3.61 4.68
C LEU A 164 -7.67 -2.30 3.88
N VAL A 165 -6.51 -1.66 3.98
CA VAL A 165 -6.16 -0.42 3.27
C VAL A 165 -5.76 -0.72 1.82
N GLY A 166 -5.07 -1.83 1.61
CA GLY A 166 -4.66 -2.30 0.30
C GLY A 166 -3.71 -3.48 0.39
N VAL A 167 -3.27 -3.93 -0.76
CA VAL A 167 -2.38 -5.09 -0.91
C VAL A 167 -1.18 -4.71 -1.74
N ILE A 168 0.01 -5.14 -1.33
CA ILE A 168 1.23 -4.99 -2.12
C ILE A 168 1.59 -6.35 -2.71
N ALA A 169 1.65 -6.45 -4.03
CA ALA A 169 2.28 -7.56 -4.73
C ALA A 169 3.78 -7.27 -4.92
N LEU A 170 4.63 -8.24 -4.61
CA LEU A 170 6.10 -8.16 -4.68
C LEU A 170 6.66 -9.31 -5.51
N GLY A 171 7.72 -9.05 -6.26
CA GLY A 171 8.43 -10.08 -7.01
C GLY A 171 9.33 -9.50 -8.10
N THR A 172 10.03 -10.38 -8.79
CA THR A 172 10.81 -10.01 -9.98
C THR A 172 9.87 -9.65 -11.12
N PRO A 173 10.04 -8.48 -11.79
CA PRO A 173 9.26 -8.16 -12.98
C PRO A 173 9.50 -9.19 -14.10
N ALA A 174 8.45 -9.68 -14.75
CA ALA A 174 8.59 -10.55 -15.91
C ALA A 174 9.33 -9.84 -17.06
N ALA A 175 10.17 -10.56 -17.80
CA ALA A 175 11.08 -10.02 -18.83
C ALA A 175 10.38 -9.12 -19.88
N ARG A 176 9.10 -9.35 -20.17
CA ARG A 176 8.28 -8.53 -21.07
C ARG A 176 7.42 -7.47 -20.36
N ALA A 177 7.54 -7.34 -19.03
CA ALA A 177 6.70 -6.43 -18.24
C ALA A 177 7.07 -4.95 -18.40
N ALA A 178 8.26 -4.65 -18.86
CA ALA A 178 8.79 -3.28 -18.95
C ALA A 178 7.97 -2.32 -19.82
N HIS A 179 7.03 -2.81 -20.64
CA HIS A 179 6.36 -1.99 -21.66
C HIS A 179 4.83 -2.19 -21.76
N THR A 180 4.20 -2.96 -20.91
CA THR A 180 2.76 -3.17 -21.00
C THR A 180 1.98 -2.10 -20.25
N GLY A 181 1.37 -1.22 -21.01
CA GLY A 181 0.23 -0.38 -20.73
C GLY A 181 0.01 0.11 -19.28
N GLY A 182 -0.74 1.12 -19.14
CA GLY A 182 -1.19 1.69 -17.88
C GLY A 182 -1.43 3.17 -18.05
N SER A 183 -2.28 3.72 -17.22
CA SER A 183 -2.70 5.11 -17.25
C SER A 183 -1.56 6.13 -17.41
N PRO A 184 -0.33 5.91 -16.86
CA PRO A 184 0.78 6.87 -17.05
C PRO A 184 1.27 7.02 -18.49
N ARG A 185 0.93 6.10 -19.40
CA ARG A 185 1.28 6.24 -20.84
C ARG A 185 0.30 7.11 -21.60
N THR A 186 -0.93 7.17 -21.16
CA THR A 186 -2.02 7.89 -21.83
C THR A 186 -2.45 9.14 -21.08
N ARG A 187 -2.09 9.24 -19.80
CA ARG A 187 -2.39 10.41 -18.95
C ARG A 187 -1.07 11.01 -18.44
N PRO A 188 -0.71 12.20 -18.85
CA PRO A 188 0.48 12.88 -18.33
C PRO A 188 0.31 13.19 -16.84
N ARG A 189 1.41 13.38 -16.14
CA ARG A 189 1.37 13.98 -14.80
C ARG A 189 0.84 15.40 -14.92
N ARG A 190 0.09 15.81 -13.92
CA ARG A 190 -0.29 17.22 -13.81
C ARG A 190 0.97 18.07 -13.69
N PRO A 191 1.04 19.24 -14.36
CA PRO A 191 2.10 20.21 -14.17
C PRO A 191 2.24 20.60 -12.69
N LEU A 192 3.46 20.96 -12.27
CA LEU A 192 3.70 21.30 -10.86
C LEU A 192 2.88 22.52 -10.41
N GLU A 193 2.72 23.48 -11.29
CA GLU A 193 1.93 24.71 -11.10
C GLU A 193 0.43 24.46 -10.85
N ASP A 194 -0.09 23.32 -11.33
CA ASP A 194 -1.48 22.91 -11.09
C ASP A 194 -1.70 22.26 -9.73
N VAL A 195 -0.64 21.89 -9.01
CA VAL A 195 -0.71 21.12 -7.75
C VAL A 195 0.00 21.79 -6.59
N LEU A 196 0.89 22.76 -6.87
CA LEU A 196 1.60 23.54 -5.87
C LEU A 196 1.06 24.97 -5.89
N HIS A 197 0.61 25.44 -4.73
CA HIS A 197 0.06 26.78 -4.55
C HIS A 197 0.83 27.52 -3.46
N ALA A 198 1.20 28.77 -3.71
CA ALA A 198 1.96 29.58 -2.75
C ALA A 198 1.04 30.49 -1.93
N GLY A 199 1.04 30.30 -0.61
CA GLY A 199 0.31 31.12 0.34
C GLY A 199 -1.20 30.84 0.37
N ARG A 200 -1.87 30.71 -0.79
CA ARG A 200 -3.30 30.42 -0.91
C ARG A 200 -3.55 29.54 -2.14
N PHE A 201 -4.67 28.81 -2.14
CA PHE A 201 -5.07 28.00 -3.28
C PHE A 201 -5.21 28.90 -4.52
N GLY A 202 -4.65 28.47 -5.66
CA GLY A 202 -4.55 29.26 -6.89
C GLY A 202 -3.45 30.35 -6.87
N GLY A 203 -2.70 30.49 -5.79
CA GLY A 203 -1.68 31.52 -5.60
C GLY A 203 -0.29 31.15 -6.12
N TRP A 204 -0.15 30.40 -7.18
CA TRP A 204 1.14 30.21 -7.85
C TRP A 204 1.36 31.32 -8.87
N SER A 205 2.15 32.32 -8.52
CA SER A 205 2.75 33.20 -9.51
C SER A 205 4.14 32.62 -9.82
N GLY A 206 4.28 31.90 -10.93
CA GLY A 206 5.58 31.53 -11.43
C GLY A 206 6.40 32.78 -11.65
N ALA A 207 7.25 33.13 -10.67
CA ALA A 207 8.31 34.06 -10.91
C ALA A 207 9.26 33.38 -11.90
N SER A 208 9.18 33.77 -13.15
CA SER A 208 10.25 33.55 -14.11
C SER A 208 11.50 34.14 -13.50
N ALA A 209 12.46 33.29 -13.14
CA ALA A 209 13.83 33.71 -12.90
C ALA A 209 14.58 33.62 -14.23
#